data_445fb7a976f128323f7b0ee3c68c7efb
#
_entry.id   445fb7a976f128323f7b0ee3c68c7efb
#
_cell.length_a   1.000
_cell.length_b   1.000
_cell.length_c   1.000
_cell.angle_alpha   90.00
_cell.angle_beta   90.00
_cell.angle_gamma   90.00
#
_symmetry.space_group_name_H-M   'P 1'
#
loop_
_entity.id
_entity.type
_entity.pdbx_description
1 polymer ?
#
loop_
_entity_poly.entity_id
_entity_poly.type
_entity_poly.pdbx_seq_one_letter_code
_entity_poly.pdbx_strand_id
1 'polypeptide(L)'
;MVALDWDSSQYYHVKTACVGGTFDCLHPGHRILLTLASLVCDHLIIGITADKMLETKLKHEKIASYEQRKQGVLEFLKQVAPKLKVVVSPLVDIYGPSVVEQDIDAIIVSLETLAGAKMINQVREKKGLNPLIVFTVNRSSRYILSSTFIRNHKEL
;
A
#
# COMPACT_ATOMS: atom_id res chain seq x y z
N MET A 1 13.51 8.83 -13.74
CA MET A 1 12.58 8.63 -12.62
C MET A 1 11.29 9.40 -12.86
N VAL A 2 10.14 8.74 -12.71
CA VAL A 2 8.86 9.43 -12.80
C VAL A 2 8.40 9.74 -11.38
N ALA A 3 8.23 11.03 -11.10
CA ALA A 3 7.61 11.49 -9.86
C ALA A 3 6.22 11.98 -10.22
N LEU A 4 5.21 11.41 -9.58
CA LEU A 4 3.82 11.77 -9.82
C LEU A 4 3.34 12.68 -8.70
N ASP A 5 2.76 13.79 -9.07
CA ASP A 5 2.07 14.65 -8.12
C ASP A 5 0.56 14.35 -8.13
N TRP A 6 -0.20 15.11 -7.39
CA TRP A 6 -1.63 14.93 -7.31
C TRP A 6 -2.33 15.03 -8.66
N ASP A 7 -1.87 15.94 -9.52
CA ASP A 7 -2.51 16.20 -10.80
C ASP A 7 -2.18 15.13 -11.83
N SER A 8 -0.96 14.59 -11.80
CA SER A 8 -0.52 13.61 -12.78
C SER A 8 -0.88 12.18 -12.41
N SER A 9 -1.34 11.91 -11.18
CA SER A 9 -1.71 10.56 -10.75
C SER A 9 -2.79 9.92 -11.62
N GLN A 10 -3.64 10.71 -12.24
CA GLN A 10 -4.69 10.21 -13.14
C GLN A 10 -4.15 9.51 -14.40
N TYR A 11 -2.89 9.75 -14.76
CA TYR A 11 -2.26 9.13 -15.94
C TYR A 11 -1.62 7.78 -15.61
N TYR A 12 -1.61 7.41 -14.33
CA TYR A 12 -1.00 6.17 -13.86
C TYR A 12 -2.05 5.42 -13.06
N HIS A 13 -2.81 4.60 -13.78
CA HIS A 13 -3.97 3.94 -13.20
C HIS A 13 -3.90 2.44 -13.47
N VAL A 14 -4.18 1.65 -12.45
CA VAL A 14 -4.29 0.19 -12.56
C VAL A 14 -5.67 -0.24 -12.09
N LYS A 15 -6.04 -1.45 -12.40
CA LYS A 15 -7.34 -1.97 -11.96
C LYS A 15 -7.33 -2.26 -10.46
N THR A 16 -6.35 -3.02 -10.01
CA THR A 16 -6.27 -3.48 -8.61
C THR A 16 -4.90 -3.19 -8.03
N ALA A 17 -4.89 -2.54 -6.89
CA ALA A 17 -3.66 -2.28 -6.15
C ALA A 17 -3.82 -2.76 -4.71
N CYS A 18 -2.70 -2.94 -4.03
CA CYS A 18 -2.70 -3.29 -2.62
C CYS A 18 -1.82 -2.33 -1.82
N VAL A 19 -2.12 -2.21 -0.56
CA VAL A 19 -1.35 -1.44 0.40
C VAL A 19 -1.43 -2.17 1.74
N GLY A 20 -0.35 -2.13 2.49
CA GLY A 20 -0.30 -2.79 3.79
C GLY A 20 0.25 -1.88 4.86
N GLY A 21 -0.15 -2.10 6.09
CA GLY A 21 0.36 -1.35 7.22
C GLY A 21 -0.39 -1.67 8.50
N THR A 22 0.06 -1.04 9.58
CA THR A 22 -0.62 -1.15 10.88
C THR A 22 -1.81 -0.21 10.96
N PHE A 23 -1.70 0.97 10.39
CA PHE A 23 -2.73 2.01 10.34
C PHE A 23 -3.31 2.34 11.71
N ASP A 24 -2.44 2.45 12.70
CA ASP A 24 -2.83 2.89 14.02
C ASP A 24 -2.89 4.41 14.04
N CYS A 25 -3.98 4.97 14.55
CA CYS A 25 -4.17 6.43 14.63
C CYS A 25 -3.83 7.12 13.31
N LEU A 26 -4.68 7.04 12.31
CA LEU A 26 -4.44 7.58 10.96
C LEU A 26 -3.83 8.99 11.02
N HIS A 27 -2.50 9.05 11.03
CA HIS A 27 -1.78 10.31 10.99
C HIS A 27 -1.70 10.83 9.54
N PRO A 28 -1.22 12.07 9.32
CA PRO A 28 -1.18 12.65 7.97
C PRO A 28 -0.48 11.80 6.93
N GLY A 29 0.58 11.09 7.31
CA GLY A 29 1.29 10.18 6.39
C GLY A 29 0.42 9.04 5.90
N HIS A 30 -0.36 8.42 6.80
CA HIS A 30 -1.30 7.37 6.40
C HIS A 30 -2.39 7.92 5.49
N ARG A 31 -2.88 9.12 5.77
CA ARG A 31 -3.93 9.74 4.95
C ARG A 31 -3.45 10.06 3.55
N ILE A 32 -2.23 10.56 3.42
CA ILE A 32 -1.62 10.81 2.11
C ILE A 32 -1.47 9.50 1.34
N LEU A 33 -0.94 8.47 1.99
CA LEU A 33 -0.74 7.16 1.37
C LEU A 33 -2.06 6.59 0.83
N LEU A 34 -3.10 6.57 1.66
CA LEU A 34 -4.39 6.03 1.27
C LEU A 34 -5.08 6.87 0.20
N THR A 35 -4.96 8.19 0.29
CA THR A 35 -5.56 9.08 -0.71
C THR A 35 -4.91 8.88 -2.07
N LEU A 36 -3.58 8.84 -2.12
CA LEU A 36 -2.87 8.61 -3.38
C LEU A 36 -3.16 7.21 -3.93
N ALA A 37 -3.24 6.21 -3.06
CA ALA A 37 -3.62 4.86 -3.47
C ALA A 37 -5.00 4.86 -4.13
N SER A 38 -5.95 5.60 -3.57
CA SER A 38 -7.31 5.66 -4.12
C SER A 38 -7.38 6.31 -5.50
N LEU A 39 -6.39 7.13 -5.84
CA LEU A 39 -6.36 7.82 -7.13
C LEU A 39 -5.78 6.96 -8.26
N VAL A 40 -5.04 5.91 -7.94
CA VAL A 40 -4.32 5.13 -8.94
C VAL A 40 -4.94 3.76 -9.24
N CYS A 41 -6.07 3.43 -8.61
CA CYS A 41 -6.72 2.14 -8.87
C CYS A 41 -8.23 2.22 -8.72
N ASP A 42 -8.91 1.20 -9.25
CA ASP A 42 -10.36 1.05 -9.11
C ASP A 42 -10.72 0.18 -7.91
N HIS A 43 -9.84 -0.73 -7.55
CA HIS A 43 -10.04 -1.69 -6.48
C HIS A 43 -8.80 -1.70 -5.60
N LEU A 44 -8.96 -1.41 -4.32
CA LEU A 44 -7.86 -1.34 -3.37
C LEU A 44 -8.00 -2.45 -2.32
N ILE A 45 -6.98 -3.28 -2.22
CA ILE A 45 -6.88 -4.32 -1.20
C ILE A 45 -5.96 -3.78 -0.11
N ILE A 46 -6.46 -3.70 1.11
CA ILE A 46 -5.73 -3.14 2.24
C ILE A 46 -5.44 -4.25 3.24
N GLY A 47 -4.16 -4.53 3.44
CA GLY A 47 -3.73 -5.45 4.48
C GLY A 47 -3.44 -4.68 5.76
N ILE A 48 -4.15 -4.99 6.82
CA ILE A 48 -3.94 -4.37 8.13
C ILE A 48 -3.35 -5.41 9.07
N THR A 49 -2.23 -5.07 9.70
CA THR A 49 -1.52 -5.98 10.59
C THR A 49 -2.45 -6.55 11.65
N ALA A 50 -2.55 -7.87 11.73
CA ALA A 50 -3.38 -8.55 12.73
C ALA A 50 -2.80 -8.30 14.13
N ASP A 51 -3.68 -8.32 15.14
CA ASP A 51 -3.25 -8.10 16.53
C ASP A 51 -2.16 -9.09 16.96
N LYS A 52 -2.26 -10.32 16.51
CA LYS A 52 -1.27 -11.36 16.81
C LYS A 52 0.14 -10.98 16.40
N MET A 53 0.30 -10.31 15.25
CA MET A 53 1.62 -9.87 14.80
C MET A 53 2.20 -8.74 15.66
N LEU A 54 1.35 -8.01 16.34
CA LEU A 54 1.76 -6.87 17.17
C LEU A 54 2.17 -7.28 18.57
N GLU A 55 1.90 -8.52 18.99
CA GLU A 55 2.25 -9.02 20.31
C GLU A 55 3.75 -8.99 20.60
N THR A 56 4.56 -9.05 19.55
CA THR A 56 6.03 -9.03 19.68
C THR A 56 6.60 -7.62 19.74
N LYS A 57 5.78 -6.57 19.55
CA LYS A 57 6.23 -5.20 19.58
C LYS A 57 6.24 -4.66 21.00
N LEU A 58 7.25 -3.84 21.32
CA LEU A 58 7.43 -3.30 22.68
C LEU A 58 6.25 -2.47 23.18
N LYS A 59 5.49 -1.88 22.28
CA LYS A 59 4.37 -1.00 22.64
C LYS A 59 3.04 -1.50 22.11
N HIS A 60 2.90 -2.82 21.95
CA HIS A 60 1.70 -3.38 21.36
C HIS A 60 0.42 -3.04 22.13
N GLU A 61 0.50 -2.89 23.46
CA GLU A 61 -0.65 -2.56 24.30
C GLU A 61 -1.19 -1.14 24.06
N LYS A 62 -0.41 -0.30 23.39
CA LYS A 62 -0.84 1.07 23.05
C LYS A 62 -1.43 1.18 21.65
N ILE A 63 -1.46 0.07 20.91
CA ILE A 63 -1.99 0.03 19.55
C ILE A 63 -3.44 -0.40 19.62
N ALA A 64 -4.30 0.31 18.90
CA ALA A 64 -5.72 -0.03 18.83
C ALA A 64 -5.93 -1.44 18.24
N SER A 65 -7.06 -2.06 18.54
CA SER A 65 -7.37 -3.38 18.02
C SER A 65 -7.47 -3.36 16.48
N TYR A 66 -7.32 -4.53 15.88
CA TYR A 66 -7.50 -4.68 14.43
C TYR A 66 -8.84 -4.09 13.97
N GLU A 67 -9.92 -4.38 14.65
CA GLU A 67 -11.25 -3.90 14.26
C GLU A 67 -11.33 -2.37 14.32
N GLN A 68 -10.75 -1.75 15.34
CA GLN A 68 -10.74 -0.29 15.45
C GLN A 68 -9.90 0.34 14.33
N ARG A 69 -8.76 -0.25 14.01
CA ARG A 69 -7.89 0.25 12.94
C ARG A 69 -8.55 0.09 11.58
N LYS A 70 -9.18 -1.04 11.34
CA LYS A 70 -9.94 -1.30 10.12
C LYS A 70 -11.07 -0.28 9.95
N GLN A 71 -11.81 -0.03 11.02
CA GLN A 71 -12.91 0.93 10.99
C GLN A 71 -12.43 2.32 10.62
N GLY A 72 -11.31 2.75 11.21
CA GLY A 72 -10.73 4.06 10.89
C GLY A 72 -10.34 4.20 9.42
N VAL A 73 -9.73 3.16 8.86
CA VAL A 73 -9.34 3.15 7.44
C VAL A 73 -10.58 3.21 6.54
N LEU A 74 -11.59 2.39 6.84
CA LEU A 74 -12.81 2.36 6.03
C LEU A 74 -13.58 3.68 6.08
N GLU A 75 -13.67 4.30 7.26
CA GLU A 75 -14.33 5.60 7.40
C GLU A 75 -13.60 6.69 6.61
N PHE A 76 -12.27 6.69 6.69
CA PHE A 76 -11.48 7.66 5.93
C PHE A 76 -11.68 7.50 4.43
N LEU A 77 -11.58 6.28 3.92
CA LEU A 77 -11.72 6.04 2.47
C LEU A 77 -13.14 6.30 1.99
N LYS A 78 -14.14 6.06 2.81
CA LYS A 78 -15.53 6.40 2.46
C LYS A 78 -15.70 7.89 2.22
N GLN A 79 -14.96 8.73 2.97
CA GLN A 79 -15.00 10.17 2.81
C GLN A 79 -14.27 10.64 1.57
N VAL A 80 -13.06 10.12 1.32
CA VAL A 80 -12.21 10.63 0.23
C VAL A 80 -12.40 9.92 -1.10
N ALA A 81 -12.90 8.69 -1.08
CA ALA A 81 -13.06 7.89 -2.30
C ALA A 81 -14.30 6.98 -2.19
N PRO A 82 -15.51 7.55 -2.13
CA PRO A 82 -16.73 6.77 -1.87
C PRO A 82 -17.06 5.73 -2.95
N LYS A 83 -16.51 5.87 -4.15
CA LYS A 83 -16.77 4.94 -5.26
C LYS A 83 -15.72 3.85 -5.39
N LEU A 84 -14.64 3.95 -4.61
CA LEU A 84 -13.57 2.95 -4.64
C LEU A 84 -14.05 1.63 -4.05
N LYS A 85 -13.74 0.53 -4.72
CA LYS A 85 -13.96 -0.79 -4.14
C LYS A 85 -12.80 -1.10 -3.18
N VAL A 86 -13.13 -1.34 -1.93
CA VAL A 86 -12.14 -1.57 -0.88
C VAL A 86 -12.38 -2.92 -0.22
N VAL A 87 -11.33 -3.71 -0.11
CA VAL A 87 -11.32 -4.96 0.63
C VAL A 87 -10.23 -4.86 1.69
N VAL A 88 -10.57 -5.14 2.93
CA VAL A 88 -9.60 -5.15 4.03
C VAL A 88 -9.38 -6.59 4.48
N SER A 89 -8.11 -6.96 4.61
CA SER A 89 -7.70 -8.29 5.07
C SER A 89 -6.69 -8.17 6.20
N PRO A 90 -6.75 -9.06 7.21
CA PRO A 90 -5.72 -9.08 8.23
C PRO A 90 -4.41 -9.61 7.66
N LEU A 91 -3.31 -8.93 7.98
CA LEU A 91 -1.97 -9.42 7.66
C LEU A 91 -1.49 -10.29 8.81
N VAL A 92 -1.28 -11.56 8.53
CA VAL A 92 -0.73 -12.52 9.50
C VAL A 92 0.75 -12.79 9.24
N ASP A 93 1.26 -12.29 8.13
CA ASP A 93 2.68 -12.29 7.78
C ASP A 93 3.01 -11.02 7.00
N ILE A 94 4.29 -10.82 6.68
CA ILE A 94 4.74 -9.58 6.02
C ILE A 94 4.29 -9.47 4.56
N TYR A 95 3.81 -10.56 3.97
CA TYR A 95 3.46 -10.56 2.55
C TYR A 95 1.97 -10.40 2.29
N GLY A 96 1.14 -11.03 3.12
CA GLY A 96 -0.30 -11.00 2.94
C GLY A 96 -0.72 -11.57 1.57
N PRO A 97 -1.81 -11.05 1.01
CA PRO A 97 -2.30 -11.53 -0.28
C PRO A 97 -1.39 -11.17 -1.47
N SER A 98 -0.46 -10.24 -1.30
CA SER A 98 0.37 -9.75 -2.39
C SER A 98 1.24 -10.83 -3.04
N VAL A 99 1.53 -11.93 -2.35
CA VAL A 99 2.36 -13.01 -2.89
C VAL A 99 1.56 -14.19 -3.43
N VAL A 100 0.22 -14.18 -3.30
CA VAL A 100 -0.62 -15.27 -3.78
C VAL A 100 -1.67 -14.83 -4.78
N GLU A 101 -2.05 -13.55 -4.77
CA GLU A 101 -3.09 -13.03 -5.66
C GLU A 101 -2.51 -12.64 -7.01
N GLN A 102 -2.92 -13.35 -8.05
CA GLN A 102 -2.46 -13.10 -9.41
C GLN A 102 -3.02 -11.80 -9.98
N ASP A 103 -4.20 -11.41 -9.54
CA ASP A 103 -4.94 -10.28 -10.12
C ASP A 103 -4.58 -8.92 -9.52
N ILE A 104 -3.55 -8.85 -8.68
CA ILE A 104 -3.06 -7.58 -8.17
C ILE A 104 -2.04 -7.01 -9.15
N ASP A 105 -2.22 -5.76 -9.55
CA ASP A 105 -1.37 -5.09 -10.54
C ASP A 105 -0.25 -4.28 -9.90
N ALA A 106 -0.51 -3.69 -8.74
CA ALA A 106 0.42 -2.75 -8.14
C ALA A 106 0.38 -2.81 -6.61
N ILE A 107 1.45 -2.34 -6.00
CA ILE A 107 1.52 -2.12 -4.55
C ILE A 107 1.93 -0.68 -4.31
N ILE A 108 1.28 -0.03 -3.33
CA ILE A 108 1.62 1.33 -2.93
C ILE A 108 2.37 1.25 -1.61
N VAL A 109 3.53 1.85 -1.56
CA VAL A 109 4.39 1.84 -0.36
C VAL A 109 4.92 3.23 -0.07
N SER A 110 5.33 3.44 1.18
CA SER A 110 6.14 4.60 1.52
C SER A 110 7.62 4.28 1.28
N LEU A 111 8.48 5.30 1.35
CA LEU A 111 9.91 5.06 1.21
C LEU A 111 10.43 4.09 2.28
N GLU A 112 9.86 4.14 3.48
CA GLU A 112 10.27 3.26 4.59
C GLU A 112 9.92 1.79 4.33
N THR A 113 8.90 1.52 3.53
CA THR A 113 8.42 0.15 3.25
C THR A 113 8.79 -0.34 1.86
N LEU A 114 9.55 0.44 1.10
CA LEU A 114 9.93 0.08 -0.26
C LEU A 114 10.68 -1.25 -0.32
N ALA A 115 11.56 -1.53 0.63
CA ALA A 115 12.31 -2.78 0.67
C ALA A 115 11.38 -3.99 0.75
N GLY A 116 10.27 -3.87 1.49
CA GLY A 116 9.28 -4.93 1.58
C GLY A 116 8.62 -5.23 0.23
N ALA A 117 8.33 -4.19 -0.55
CA ALA A 117 7.76 -4.38 -1.88
C ALA A 117 8.73 -5.12 -2.80
N LYS A 118 10.02 -4.83 -2.72
CA LYS A 118 11.04 -5.54 -3.50
C LYS A 118 11.09 -7.01 -3.13
N MET A 119 10.99 -7.33 -1.85
CA MET A 119 10.95 -8.72 -1.38
C MET A 119 9.70 -9.44 -1.89
N ILE A 120 8.56 -8.76 -1.87
CA ILE A 120 7.31 -9.30 -2.40
C ILE A 120 7.47 -9.69 -3.87
N ASN A 121 8.06 -8.81 -4.67
CA ASN A 121 8.27 -9.11 -6.10
C ASN A 121 9.25 -10.26 -6.31
N GLN A 122 10.25 -10.42 -5.45
CA GLN A 122 11.14 -11.58 -5.51
C GLN A 122 10.38 -12.88 -5.25
N VAL A 123 9.49 -12.89 -4.25
CA VAL A 123 8.67 -14.06 -3.95
C VAL A 123 7.69 -14.35 -5.08
N ARG A 124 7.06 -13.31 -5.65
CA ARG A 124 6.14 -13.46 -6.77
C ARG A 124 6.84 -14.08 -7.97
N GLU A 125 8.04 -13.60 -8.28
CA GLU A 125 8.83 -14.15 -9.38
C GLU A 125 9.09 -15.64 -9.20
N LYS A 126 9.49 -16.05 -8.00
CA LYS A 126 9.73 -17.46 -7.69
C LYS A 126 8.47 -18.32 -7.82
N LYS A 127 7.31 -17.73 -7.65
CA LYS A 127 6.02 -18.42 -7.79
C LYS A 127 5.44 -18.34 -9.18
N GLY A 128 6.13 -17.71 -10.13
CA GLY A 128 5.66 -17.55 -11.49
C GLY A 128 4.60 -16.48 -11.67
N LEU A 129 4.46 -15.59 -10.69
CA LEU A 129 3.52 -14.47 -10.77
C LEU A 129 4.22 -13.25 -11.38
N ASN A 130 3.46 -12.42 -12.08
CA ASN A 130 4.00 -11.17 -12.60
C ASN A 130 4.40 -10.23 -11.44
N PRO A 131 5.50 -9.48 -11.62
CA PRO A 131 5.87 -8.50 -10.59
C PRO A 131 4.84 -7.40 -10.50
N LEU A 132 4.63 -6.89 -9.28
CA LEU A 132 3.76 -5.74 -9.06
C LEU A 132 4.48 -4.46 -9.48
N ILE A 133 3.73 -3.54 -10.06
CA ILE A 133 4.20 -2.16 -10.22
C ILE A 133 4.30 -1.57 -8.82
N VAL A 134 5.44 -0.98 -8.48
CA VAL A 134 5.63 -0.39 -7.16
C VAL A 134 5.51 1.12 -7.26
N PHE A 135 4.45 1.66 -6.65
CA PHE A 135 4.28 3.10 -6.49
C PHE A 135 4.79 3.49 -5.12
N THR A 136 5.76 4.37 -5.08
CA THR A 136 6.35 4.84 -3.84
C THR A 136 5.86 6.25 -3.54
N VAL A 137 5.26 6.43 -2.37
CA VAL A 137 4.78 7.72 -1.91
C VAL A 137 5.86 8.39 -1.10
N ASN A 138 6.28 9.56 -1.54
CA ASN A 138 7.15 10.41 -0.74
C ASN A 138 6.26 11.40 0.00
N ARG A 139 6.05 11.16 1.29
CA ARG A 139 5.11 11.93 2.09
C ARG A 139 5.48 13.40 2.23
N SER A 140 6.78 13.72 2.16
CA SER A 140 7.24 15.10 2.31
C SER A 140 7.03 15.93 1.05
N SER A 141 7.03 15.33 -0.13
CA SER A 141 6.91 16.04 -1.41
C SER A 141 5.58 15.78 -2.11
N ARG A 142 4.75 14.89 -1.59
CA ARG A 142 3.48 14.49 -2.20
C ARG A 142 3.63 13.90 -3.60
N TYR A 143 4.76 13.27 -3.87
CA TYR A 143 5.02 12.58 -5.14
C TYR A 143 4.80 11.08 -5.00
N ILE A 144 4.35 10.46 -6.09
CA ILE A 144 4.35 9.02 -6.24
C ILE A 144 5.49 8.68 -7.20
N LEU A 145 6.37 7.79 -6.75
CA LEU A 145 7.48 7.31 -7.56
C LEU A 145 7.22 5.86 -7.94
N SER A 146 7.35 5.52 -9.22
CA SER A 146 7.28 4.13 -9.66
C SER A 146 8.67 3.52 -9.61
N SER A 147 8.87 2.50 -8.79
CA SER A 147 10.16 1.83 -8.73
C SER A 147 10.45 1.03 -9.98
N THR A 148 9.42 0.64 -10.73
CA THR A 148 9.60 0.02 -12.03
C THR A 148 10.27 1.02 -12.99
N PHE A 149 9.80 2.26 -12.97
CA PHE A 149 10.42 3.32 -13.77
C PHE A 149 11.85 3.58 -13.31
N ILE A 150 12.08 3.68 -12.00
CA ILE A 150 13.41 3.91 -11.43
C ILE A 150 14.38 2.81 -11.89
N ARG A 151 13.94 1.55 -11.87
CA ARG A 151 14.75 0.41 -12.27
C ARG A 151 15.14 0.49 -13.74
N ASN A 152 14.26 0.97 -14.60
CA ASN A 152 14.50 1.10 -16.03
C ASN A 152 15.26 2.37 -16.41
N HIS A 153 15.37 3.32 -15.50
CA HIS A 153 16.00 4.63 -15.73
C HIS A 153 16.97 4.95 -14.61
N LYS A 154 17.95 4.07 -14.42
CA LYS A 154 18.88 4.16 -13.28
C LYS A 154 19.72 5.42 -13.24
N GLU A 155 19.93 6.05 -14.37
CA GLU A 155 20.71 7.30 -14.48
C GLU A 155 19.94 8.53 -14.01
N LEU A 156 18.68 8.37 -13.69
CA LEU A 156 17.84 9.49 -13.26
C LEU A 156 17.90 9.68 -11.71
#